data_6355b234979f3a64897c1bf32661ff34
#
_entry.id   6355b234979f3a64897c1bf32661ff34
#
_cell.length_a   1.000
_cell.length_b   1.000
_cell.length_c   1.000
_cell.angle_alpha   90.00
_cell.angle_beta   90.00
_cell.angle_gamma   90.00
#
_symmetry.space_group_name_H-M   'P 1'
#
loop_
_entity.id
_entity.type
_entity.pdbx_description
1 polymer ?
#
loop_
_entity_poly.entity_id
_entity_poly.type
_entity_poly.pdbx_seq_one_letter_code
_entity_poly.pdbx_strand_id
1 'polypeptide(L)'
;MPDYRKDPAALARLNPEQYRVTQESGTEYPGTGEYLHNKEPGIYVDIVSGEPLFASSDKYKSGCGWLSFTKPIVPANINELRDISHGMIRTEVRSAHGDSHLGHVFEDGPVDRGGLRYCINSASLRFVHRDDMEAEGYGDYLDQVEEVK
;
A
#
# COMPACT_ATOMS: atom_id res chain seq x y z
N MET A 1 20.17 -5.87 -6.57
CA MET A 1 18.94 -5.79 -5.78
C MET A 1 18.77 -4.38 -5.23
N PRO A 2 17.62 -3.76 -5.42
CA PRO A 2 17.36 -2.48 -4.79
C PRO A 2 17.40 -2.64 -3.27
N ASP A 3 18.01 -1.66 -2.63
CA ASP A 3 18.14 -1.64 -1.18
C ASP A 3 17.05 -0.72 -0.63
N TYR A 4 15.91 -1.29 -0.26
CA TYR A 4 14.77 -0.52 0.23
C TYR A 4 15.00 -0.13 1.69
N ARG A 5 14.79 1.14 2.00
CA ARG A 5 14.99 1.67 3.36
C ARG A 5 14.25 2.99 3.53
N LYS A 6 14.14 3.42 4.79
CA LYS A 6 13.61 4.74 5.10
C LYS A 6 14.67 5.79 4.73
N ASP A 7 14.48 6.40 3.57
CA ASP A 7 15.44 7.36 3.00
C ASP A 7 15.12 8.77 3.50
N PRO A 8 16.05 9.44 4.19
CA PRO A 8 15.83 10.82 4.66
C PRO A 8 15.48 11.80 3.53
N ALA A 9 16.06 11.60 2.33
CA ALA A 9 15.75 12.46 1.19
C ALA A 9 14.31 12.28 0.75
N ALA A 10 13.78 11.05 0.81
CA ALA A 10 12.39 10.78 0.48
C ALA A 10 11.46 11.43 1.51
N LEU A 11 11.81 11.36 2.80
CA LEU A 11 11.01 11.99 3.85
C LEU A 11 10.91 13.50 3.64
N ALA A 12 12.00 14.14 3.19
CA ALA A 12 12.03 15.57 2.94
C ALA A 12 11.12 15.98 1.77
N ARG A 13 10.79 15.05 0.86
CA ARG A 13 9.94 15.32 -0.29
C ARG A 13 8.45 15.11 -0.03
N LEU A 14 8.09 14.55 1.14
CA LEU A 14 6.69 14.28 1.45
C LEU A 14 5.93 15.59 1.70
N ASN A 15 4.69 15.65 1.23
CA ASN A 15 3.80 16.72 1.62
C ASN A 15 3.29 16.47 3.05
N PRO A 16 2.63 17.46 3.70
CA PRO A 16 2.18 17.29 5.09
C PRO A 16 1.28 16.07 5.32
N GLU A 17 0.38 15.77 4.40
CA GLU A 17 -0.52 14.61 4.52
C GLU A 17 0.26 13.30 4.44
N GLN A 18 1.17 13.18 3.47
CA GLN A 18 2.00 11.99 3.32
C GLN A 18 2.88 11.76 4.56
N TYR A 19 3.45 12.82 5.09
CA TYR A 19 4.26 12.72 6.31
C TYR A 19 3.43 12.29 7.51
N ARG A 20 2.26 12.91 7.70
CA ARG A 20 1.37 12.57 8.81
C ARG A 20 0.93 11.11 8.76
N VAL A 21 0.57 10.62 7.57
CA VAL A 21 0.09 9.25 7.42
C VAL A 21 1.23 8.25 7.63
N THR A 22 2.38 8.45 6.98
CA THR A 22 3.48 7.47 7.01
C THR A 22 4.29 7.51 8.30
N GLN A 23 4.51 8.70 8.88
CA GLN A 23 5.44 8.90 10.00
C GLN A 23 4.74 9.09 11.33
N GLU A 24 3.48 9.52 11.33
CA GLU A 24 2.74 9.78 12.55
C GLU A 24 1.51 8.87 12.70
N SER A 25 1.47 7.79 11.92
CA SER A 25 0.39 6.79 11.91
C SER A 25 -0.98 7.42 11.68
N GLY A 26 -1.03 8.46 10.85
CA GLY A 26 -2.27 9.12 10.51
C GLY A 26 -3.13 8.32 9.55
N THR A 27 -4.39 8.70 9.45
CA THR A 27 -5.34 8.10 8.52
C THR A 27 -5.90 9.21 7.66
N GLU A 28 -5.86 9.02 6.33
CA GLU A 28 -6.48 9.99 5.43
C GLU A 28 -7.99 9.97 5.56
N TYR A 29 -8.64 11.07 5.21
CA TYR A 29 -10.09 11.17 5.29
C TYR A 29 -10.74 10.17 4.32
N PRO A 30 -11.79 9.43 4.74
CA PRO A 30 -12.42 8.44 3.87
C PRO A 30 -12.91 9.06 2.55
N GLY A 31 -12.68 8.38 1.45
CA GLY A 31 -13.14 8.80 0.13
C GLY A 31 -12.26 9.83 -0.56
N THR A 32 -11.16 10.27 0.06
CA THR A 32 -10.30 11.33 -0.49
C THR A 32 -8.98 10.84 -1.04
N GLY A 33 -8.64 9.55 -0.91
CA GLY A 33 -7.36 9.02 -1.35
C GLY A 33 -7.13 9.20 -2.84
N GLU A 34 -5.92 9.61 -3.21
CA GLU A 34 -5.55 9.91 -4.60
C GLU A 34 -5.79 8.71 -5.53
N TYR A 35 -5.54 7.49 -5.04
CA TYR A 35 -5.62 6.28 -5.87
C TYR A 35 -6.90 5.48 -5.65
N LEU A 36 -7.84 5.99 -4.86
CA LEU A 36 -9.04 5.24 -4.48
C LEU A 36 -9.80 4.71 -5.71
N HIS A 37 -9.92 5.53 -6.74
CA HIS A 37 -10.64 5.17 -7.96
C HIS A 37 -9.72 4.83 -9.13
N ASN A 38 -8.41 4.67 -8.87
CA ASN A 38 -7.45 4.33 -9.91
C ASN A 38 -7.68 2.90 -10.39
N LYS A 39 -7.88 2.71 -11.70
CA LYS A 39 -8.11 1.41 -12.33
C LYS A 39 -7.00 1.03 -13.30
N GLU A 40 -5.94 1.82 -13.38
CA GLU A 40 -4.83 1.54 -14.27
C GLU A 40 -4.03 0.33 -13.80
N PRO A 41 -3.46 -0.46 -14.73
CA PRO A 41 -2.63 -1.61 -14.34
C PRO A 41 -1.27 -1.14 -13.86
N GLY A 42 -0.80 -1.71 -12.77
CA GLY A 42 0.49 -1.35 -12.19
C GLY A 42 0.63 -1.85 -10.78
N ILE A 43 1.63 -1.31 -10.08
CA ILE A 43 1.88 -1.65 -8.68
C ILE A 43 1.88 -0.39 -7.82
N TYR A 44 1.67 -0.60 -6.53
CA TYR A 44 1.75 0.44 -5.51
C TYR A 44 2.97 0.16 -4.64
N VAL A 45 3.86 1.14 -4.55
CA VAL A 45 5.10 1.01 -3.78
C VAL A 45 5.06 1.98 -2.61
N ASP A 46 5.91 1.73 -1.60
CA ASP A 46 6.05 2.63 -0.45
C ASP A 46 6.60 3.97 -0.95
N ILE A 47 5.91 5.06 -0.59
CA ILE A 47 6.34 6.40 -1.04
C ILE A 47 7.67 6.82 -0.42
N VAL A 48 8.08 6.17 0.67
CA VAL A 48 9.34 6.48 1.38
C VAL A 48 10.48 5.61 0.87
N SER A 49 10.30 4.28 0.85
CA SER A 49 11.38 3.33 0.54
C SER A 49 11.39 2.86 -0.91
N GLY A 50 10.24 2.91 -1.58
CA GLY A 50 10.09 2.37 -2.93
C GLY A 50 9.85 0.87 -2.99
N GLU A 51 9.76 0.18 -1.85
CA GLU A 51 9.52 -1.26 -1.87
C GLU A 51 8.13 -1.60 -2.42
N PRO A 52 8.02 -2.64 -3.27
CA PRO A 52 6.72 -3.00 -3.86
C PRO A 52 5.81 -3.62 -2.80
N LEU A 53 4.57 -3.13 -2.76
CA LEU A 53 3.61 -3.51 -1.71
C LEU A 53 2.39 -4.23 -2.26
N PHE A 54 1.69 -3.64 -3.22
CA PHE A 54 0.43 -4.18 -3.72
C PHE A 54 0.32 -4.05 -5.23
N ALA A 55 -0.40 -4.98 -5.86
CA ALA A 55 -0.64 -4.96 -7.30
C ALA A 55 -2.08 -4.55 -7.60
N SER A 56 -2.28 -3.90 -8.75
CA SER A 56 -3.60 -3.51 -9.22
C SER A 56 -4.55 -4.69 -9.38
N SER A 57 -4.02 -5.87 -9.74
CA SER A 57 -4.82 -7.08 -9.89
C SER A 57 -5.43 -7.57 -8.58
N ASP A 58 -4.88 -7.15 -7.45
CA ASP A 58 -5.39 -7.52 -6.12
C ASP A 58 -6.24 -6.40 -5.49
N LYS A 59 -6.41 -5.29 -6.19
CA LYS A 59 -7.23 -4.16 -5.73
C LYS A 59 -8.70 -4.44 -6.03
N TYR A 60 -9.57 -4.12 -5.08
CA TYR A 60 -11.00 -4.27 -5.29
C TYR A 60 -11.77 -3.17 -4.57
N LYS A 61 -13.02 -2.96 -4.98
CA LYS A 61 -13.88 -1.94 -4.40
C LYS A 61 -14.64 -2.51 -3.21
N SER A 62 -14.17 -2.21 -2.00
CA SER A 62 -14.81 -2.71 -0.78
C SER A 62 -15.90 -1.78 -0.25
N GLY A 63 -15.88 -0.49 -0.65
CA GLY A 63 -16.81 0.52 -0.15
C GLY A 63 -16.42 1.11 1.20
N CYS A 64 -15.22 0.79 1.72
CA CYS A 64 -14.80 1.29 3.03
C CYS A 64 -14.26 2.73 3.02
N GLY A 65 -14.02 3.31 1.84
CA GLY A 65 -13.50 4.67 1.73
C GLY A 65 -11.99 4.76 1.57
N TRP A 66 -11.30 3.63 1.59
CA TRP A 66 -9.84 3.54 1.39
C TRP A 66 -9.53 2.47 0.37
N LEU A 67 -8.28 2.48 -0.14
CA LEU A 67 -7.80 1.41 -1.01
C LEU A 67 -7.95 0.07 -0.32
N SER A 68 -8.41 -0.94 -1.07
CA SER A 68 -8.56 -2.29 -0.54
C SER A 68 -7.87 -3.28 -1.46
N PHE A 69 -7.03 -4.14 -0.86
CA PHE A 69 -6.29 -5.18 -1.57
C PHE A 69 -6.50 -6.53 -0.88
N THR A 70 -6.43 -7.61 -1.64
CA THR A 70 -6.63 -8.96 -1.09
C THR A 70 -5.34 -9.56 -0.54
N LYS A 71 -4.18 -9.12 -1.05
CA LYS A 71 -2.87 -9.64 -0.60
C LYS A 71 -1.76 -8.69 -1.04
N PRO A 72 -0.59 -8.73 -0.37
CA PRO A 72 0.60 -8.02 -0.84
C PRO A 72 1.29 -8.76 -2.00
N ILE A 73 2.10 -8.03 -2.80
CA ILE A 73 2.92 -8.63 -3.86
C ILE A 73 4.02 -9.50 -3.24
N VAL A 74 4.74 -8.92 -2.28
CA VAL A 74 5.83 -9.60 -1.57
C VAL A 74 5.47 -9.58 -0.09
N PRO A 75 4.98 -10.70 0.47
CA PRO A 75 4.56 -10.71 1.88
C PRO A 75 5.66 -10.28 2.83
N ALA A 76 6.94 -10.54 2.50
CA ALA A 76 8.07 -10.15 3.34
C ALA A 76 8.25 -8.63 3.46
N ASN A 77 7.64 -7.84 2.57
CA ASN A 77 7.70 -6.38 2.64
C ASN A 77 6.64 -5.78 3.57
N ILE A 78 5.81 -6.62 4.19
CA ILE A 78 4.73 -6.18 5.08
C ILE A 78 5.01 -6.70 6.48
N ASN A 79 4.95 -5.80 7.47
CA ASN A 79 4.93 -6.13 8.88
C ASN A 79 3.54 -5.88 9.44
N GLU A 80 3.06 -6.80 10.27
CA GLU A 80 1.77 -6.67 10.94
C GLU A 80 2.01 -6.50 12.44
N LEU A 81 1.38 -5.49 13.01
CA LEU A 81 1.53 -5.15 14.42
C LEU A 81 0.17 -4.98 15.08
N ARG A 82 0.08 -5.40 16.33
CA ARG A 82 -1.16 -5.21 17.08
C ARG A 82 -1.34 -3.73 17.40
N ASP A 83 -2.50 -3.20 17.06
CA ASP A 83 -2.86 -1.79 17.31
C ASP A 83 -4.05 -1.75 18.24
N ILE A 84 -3.85 -1.20 19.44
CA ILE A 84 -4.90 -1.08 20.46
C ILE A 84 -5.38 0.36 20.62
N SER A 85 -5.01 1.25 19.70
CA SER A 85 -5.41 2.65 19.75
C SER A 85 -6.92 2.82 19.52
N HIS A 86 -7.45 3.98 19.90
CA HIS A 86 -8.85 4.36 19.71
C HIS A 86 -9.85 3.38 20.35
N GLY A 87 -9.44 2.64 21.39
CA GLY A 87 -10.30 1.68 22.05
C GLY A 87 -10.64 0.45 21.23
N MET A 88 -9.90 0.22 20.15
CA MET A 88 -10.10 -0.91 19.23
C MET A 88 -8.90 -1.84 19.27
N ILE A 89 -9.13 -3.11 18.88
CA ILE A 89 -8.04 -4.06 18.67
C ILE A 89 -8.00 -4.34 17.17
N ARG A 90 -6.93 -3.88 16.51
CA ARG A 90 -6.77 -4.03 15.07
C ARG A 90 -5.36 -4.53 14.75
N THR A 91 -5.13 -4.90 13.49
CA THR A 91 -3.79 -5.27 13.02
C THR A 91 -3.31 -4.17 12.08
N GLU A 92 -2.29 -3.43 12.52
CA GLU A 92 -1.66 -2.39 11.73
C GLU A 92 -0.75 -3.02 10.68
N VAL A 93 -0.73 -2.43 9.48
CA VAL A 93 0.14 -2.84 8.38
C VAL A 93 1.16 -1.75 8.14
N ARG A 94 2.45 -2.13 8.18
CA ARG A 94 3.57 -1.22 7.92
C ARG A 94 4.50 -1.86 6.89
N SER A 95 5.22 -1.02 6.13
CA SER A 95 6.23 -1.54 5.21
C SER A 95 7.44 -2.03 6.02
N ALA A 96 8.02 -3.16 5.60
CA ALA A 96 9.08 -3.81 6.36
C ALA A 96 10.37 -3.01 6.36
N HIS A 97 10.72 -2.38 5.24
CA HIS A 97 11.99 -1.68 5.07
C HIS A 97 11.88 -0.18 5.29
N GLY A 98 10.80 0.43 4.81
CA GLY A 98 10.56 1.86 4.98
C GLY A 98 9.94 2.23 6.32
N ASP A 99 9.38 1.24 7.01
CA ASP A 99 8.66 1.42 8.27
C ASP A 99 7.62 2.53 8.18
N SER A 100 6.91 2.59 7.06
CA SER A 100 5.80 3.52 6.86
C SER A 100 4.51 2.90 7.37
N HIS A 101 3.70 3.70 8.06
CA HIS A 101 2.33 3.27 8.38
C HIS A 101 1.53 3.24 7.09
N LEU A 102 0.96 2.09 6.76
CA LEU A 102 0.18 1.92 5.53
C LEU A 102 -1.32 1.92 5.81
N GLY A 103 -1.74 1.21 6.83
CA GLY A 103 -3.14 1.05 7.20
C GLY A 103 -3.33 -0.13 8.11
N HIS A 104 -4.40 -0.88 7.87
CA HIS A 104 -4.77 -2.03 8.69
C HIS A 104 -5.24 -3.18 7.81
N VAL A 105 -5.15 -4.41 8.33
CA VAL A 105 -5.69 -5.59 7.66
C VAL A 105 -6.83 -6.17 8.51
N PHE A 106 -7.92 -6.57 7.83
CA PHE A 106 -9.12 -7.12 8.44
C PHE A 106 -9.43 -8.49 7.85
N GLU A 107 -10.23 -9.29 8.56
CA GLU A 107 -10.58 -10.64 8.13
C GLU A 107 -11.93 -10.70 7.41
N ASP A 108 -12.44 -9.57 6.95
CA ASP A 108 -13.72 -9.45 6.27
C ASP A 108 -13.58 -9.24 4.76
N GLY A 109 -12.49 -9.75 4.17
CA GLY A 109 -12.26 -9.67 2.74
C GLY A 109 -12.96 -10.79 1.96
N PRO A 110 -12.81 -10.79 0.62
CA PRO A 110 -13.44 -11.82 -0.22
C PRO A 110 -12.93 -13.21 0.12
N VAL A 111 -13.84 -14.12 0.48
CA VAL A 111 -13.50 -15.47 0.92
C VAL A 111 -12.78 -16.25 -0.17
N ASP A 112 -13.21 -16.09 -1.42
CA ASP A 112 -12.61 -16.77 -2.57
C ASP A 112 -11.21 -16.24 -2.92
N ARG A 113 -10.77 -15.14 -2.26
CA ARG A 113 -9.45 -14.55 -2.50
C ARG A 113 -8.60 -14.52 -1.22
N GLY A 114 -8.91 -15.34 -0.25
CA GLY A 114 -8.13 -15.49 0.97
C GLY A 114 -8.76 -14.90 2.22
N GLY A 115 -9.85 -14.15 2.10
CA GLY A 115 -10.61 -13.67 3.24
C GLY A 115 -10.04 -12.43 3.93
N LEU A 116 -8.95 -11.84 3.44
CA LEU A 116 -8.34 -10.67 4.04
C LEU A 116 -8.65 -9.40 3.26
N ARG A 117 -8.77 -8.29 3.98
CA ARG A 117 -8.92 -6.96 3.38
C ARG A 117 -7.83 -6.05 3.93
N TYR A 118 -6.86 -5.73 3.09
CA TYR A 118 -5.81 -4.76 3.40
C TYR A 118 -6.35 -3.38 3.07
N CYS A 119 -6.64 -2.60 4.10
CA CYS A 119 -7.21 -1.26 4.00
C CYS A 119 -6.07 -0.25 4.10
N ILE A 120 -5.72 0.41 2.99
CA ILE A 120 -4.45 1.11 2.85
C ILE A 120 -4.67 2.56 2.45
N ASN A 121 -3.90 3.47 3.05
CA ASN A 121 -3.95 4.89 2.73
C ASN A 121 -3.19 5.18 1.43
N SER A 122 -3.83 5.92 0.50
CA SER A 122 -3.16 6.35 -0.73
C SER A 122 -1.93 7.20 -0.44
N ALA A 123 -1.98 8.01 0.63
CA ALA A 123 -0.89 8.92 0.98
C ALA A 123 0.42 8.20 1.34
N SER A 124 0.37 6.91 1.66
CA SER A 124 1.57 6.12 1.96
C SER A 124 2.15 5.45 0.72
N LEU A 125 1.51 5.58 -0.43
CA LEU A 125 1.84 4.85 -1.64
C LEU A 125 2.24 5.78 -2.79
N ARG A 126 3.03 5.22 -3.72
CA ARG A 126 3.27 5.79 -5.04
C ARG A 126 2.85 4.74 -6.07
N PHE A 127 2.05 5.13 -7.05
CA PHE A 127 1.63 4.23 -8.10
C PHE A 127 2.65 4.21 -9.24
N VAL A 128 3.01 3.01 -9.69
CA VAL A 128 3.89 2.81 -10.84
C VAL A 128 3.08 2.08 -11.90
N HIS A 129 2.82 2.76 -13.02
CA HIS A 129 2.06 2.17 -14.12
C HIS A 129 2.84 0.98 -14.72
N ARG A 130 2.12 -0.05 -15.16
CA ARG A 130 2.73 -1.24 -15.76
C ARG A 130 3.78 -0.89 -16.82
N ASP A 131 3.49 0.09 -17.67
CA ASP A 131 4.39 0.47 -18.77
C ASP A 131 5.69 1.10 -18.27
N ASP A 132 5.72 1.58 -17.02
CA ASP A 132 6.91 2.20 -16.43
C ASP A 132 7.65 1.27 -15.49
N MET A 133 7.11 0.09 -15.19
CA MET A 133 7.65 -0.80 -14.16
C MET A 133 9.08 -1.25 -14.48
N GLU A 134 9.32 -1.65 -15.73
CA GLU A 134 10.65 -2.12 -16.13
C GLU A 134 11.69 -1.00 -16.02
N ALA A 135 11.34 0.19 -16.50
CA ALA A 135 12.24 1.33 -16.44
C ALA A 135 12.56 1.78 -15.02
N GLU A 136 11.63 1.59 -14.09
CA GLU A 136 11.82 1.98 -12.69
C GLU A 136 12.36 0.84 -11.81
N GLY A 137 12.71 -0.30 -12.39
CA GLY A 137 13.33 -1.40 -11.66
C GLY A 137 12.36 -2.42 -11.08
N TYR A 138 11.10 -2.41 -11.49
CA TYR A 138 10.07 -3.31 -10.99
C TYR A 138 9.64 -4.37 -12.02
N GLY A 139 10.48 -4.63 -13.02
CA GLY A 139 10.14 -5.58 -14.09
C GLY A 139 9.84 -6.99 -13.59
N ASP A 140 10.44 -7.39 -12.47
CA ASP A 140 10.24 -8.73 -11.90
C ASP A 140 8.79 -8.98 -11.46
N TYR A 141 7.98 -7.93 -11.34
CA TYR A 141 6.60 -8.04 -10.87
C TYR A 141 5.57 -7.89 -11.98
N LEU A 142 6.01 -7.80 -13.25
CA LEU A 142 5.09 -7.64 -14.38
C LEU A 142 4.09 -8.79 -14.50
N ASP A 143 4.52 -10.01 -14.19
CA ASP A 143 3.65 -11.19 -14.26
C ASP A 143 2.56 -11.19 -13.18
N GLN A 144 2.67 -10.33 -12.17
CA GLN A 144 1.66 -10.21 -11.13
C GLN A 144 0.64 -9.11 -11.43
N VAL A 145 0.84 -8.36 -12.51
CA VAL A 145 -0.08 -7.31 -12.93
C VAL A 145 -0.83 -7.79 -14.16
N GLU A 146 -2.10 -8.15 -13.97
CA GLU A 146 -2.92 -8.61 -15.08
C GLU A 146 -3.36 -7.45 -15.95
N GLU A 147 -3.54 -7.73 -17.24
CA GLU A 147 -4.10 -6.74 -18.14
C GLU A 147 -5.55 -6.45 -17.75
N VAL A 148 -5.86 -5.16 -17.64
CA VAL A 148 -7.25 -4.72 -17.45
C VAL A 148 -7.94 -4.78 -18.79
N LYS A 149 -8.93 -5.62 -18.88
CA LYS A 149 -9.71 -5.81 -20.10
C LYS A 149 -10.99 -4.99 -20.07
#